data_0e6d6d4e916bba359cebf86c44f112fa
#
_entry.id   0e6d6d4e916bba359cebf86c44f112fa
#
_cell.length_a   1.000
_cell.length_b   1.000
_cell.length_c   1.000
_cell.angle_alpha   90.00
_cell.angle_beta   90.00
_cell.angle_gamma   90.00
#
_symmetry.space_group_name_H-M   'P 1'
#
loop_
_entity.id
_entity.type
_entity.pdbx_description
1 polymer ?
#
loop_
_entity_poly.entity_id
_entity_poly.type
_entity_poly.pdbx_seq_one_letter_code
_entity_poly.pdbx_strand_id
1 'polypeptide(L)'
;MKQIAILGSTGSIGTQTLDVVRQHPEAFSVYALSAHRSIDLLIKQALEFNPAVVCIADETYYRPLCEALSDLPIRVLAGKKALAEMVTMPAIDVVVAAMVGYAGLRPTIEAIKAKKTIALANKETLVVAGEIIDRLAKRYKVDILPVDSEHSAIFQSLVGEDMISVEKLLLTASGGPFRNFTLEQMQYVTAAEALRHPNWEMGAKITIDSASMMNKGFEVIEARWLFDIPVDKIQVLVHPQSVVHSAVQFVDGSVKAQLGTPDMRMPIQYALTYPERWMSDVARLDLFATQSLTFEEPDLKRFPNLALAYEAMNKGGNMPCVLNAANEVVNLAFREGRCGFMQMSDVIAKTMEKTMFITEPTYEDYVQTDKEARKIALELLKR
;
A
#
# COMPACT_ATOMS: atom_id res chain seq x y z
N MET A 1 -13.48 -1.92 -23.52
CA MET A 1 -13.83 -2.15 -22.09
C MET A 1 -12.61 -2.84 -21.45
N LYS A 2 -11.96 -2.20 -20.47
CA LYS A 2 -10.80 -2.79 -19.76
C LYS A 2 -11.26 -3.90 -18.82
N GLN A 3 -10.60 -5.04 -18.87
CA GLN A 3 -10.85 -6.19 -18.00
C GLN A 3 -9.98 -6.10 -16.75
N ILE A 4 -10.62 -6.01 -15.58
CA ILE A 4 -9.94 -5.75 -14.31
C ILE A 4 -9.93 -7.00 -13.44
N ALA A 5 -8.77 -7.35 -12.90
CA ALA A 5 -8.65 -8.30 -11.79
C ALA A 5 -8.37 -7.54 -10.48
N ILE A 6 -9.11 -7.84 -9.42
CA ILE A 6 -8.94 -7.18 -8.12
C ILE A 6 -8.43 -8.19 -7.09
N LEU A 7 -7.19 -8.02 -6.69
CA LEU A 7 -6.57 -8.77 -5.60
C LEU A 7 -6.98 -8.13 -4.26
N GLY A 8 -7.79 -8.83 -3.47
CA GLY A 8 -8.31 -8.30 -2.20
C GLY A 8 -9.55 -7.42 -2.36
N SER A 9 -10.51 -7.87 -3.20
CA SER A 9 -11.74 -7.13 -3.53
C SER A 9 -12.64 -6.81 -2.32
N THR A 10 -12.54 -7.57 -1.25
CA THR A 10 -13.32 -7.38 -0.02
C THR A 10 -12.67 -6.43 0.99
N GLY A 11 -11.46 -5.94 0.72
CA GLY A 11 -10.78 -4.92 1.51
C GLY A 11 -11.25 -3.49 1.15
N SER A 12 -10.77 -2.50 1.94
CA SER A 12 -11.16 -1.09 1.74
C SER A 12 -10.89 -0.58 0.32
N ILE A 13 -9.69 -0.84 -0.23
CA ILE A 13 -9.36 -0.42 -1.61
C ILE A 13 -10.15 -1.24 -2.64
N GLY A 14 -10.31 -2.56 -2.41
CA GLY A 14 -11.05 -3.42 -3.32
C GLY A 14 -12.52 -3.01 -3.47
N THR A 15 -13.20 -2.70 -2.37
CA THR A 15 -14.59 -2.23 -2.40
C THR A 15 -14.72 -0.87 -3.09
N GLN A 16 -13.81 0.08 -2.82
CA GLN A 16 -13.80 1.37 -3.49
C GLN A 16 -13.41 1.26 -4.98
N THR A 17 -12.61 0.26 -5.36
CA THR A 17 -12.37 -0.06 -6.78
C THR A 17 -13.65 -0.50 -7.47
N LEU A 18 -14.45 -1.34 -6.82
CA LEU A 18 -15.75 -1.75 -7.34
C LEU A 18 -16.74 -0.59 -7.42
N ASP A 19 -16.67 0.39 -6.49
CA ASP A 19 -17.47 1.62 -6.59
C ASP A 19 -17.09 2.45 -7.84
N VAL A 20 -15.80 2.56 -8.15
CA VAL A 20 -15.34 3.22 -9.39
C VAL A 20 -15.81 2.47 -10.64
N VAL A 21 -15.70 1.14 -10.64
CA VAL A 21 -16.19 0.30 -11.76
C VAL A 21 -17.70 0.49 -11.97
N ARG A 22 -18.48 0.55 -10.89
CA ARG A 22 -19.93 0.75 -10.91
C ARG A 22 -20.33 2.09 -11.51
N GLN A 23 -19.49 3.15 -11.39
CA GLN A 23 -19.71 4.45 -12.00
C GLN A 23 -19.40 4.47 -13.51
N HIS A 24 -18.62 3.52 -14.02
CA HIS A 24 -18.16 3.48 -15.41
C HIS A 24 -18.36 2.08 -16.06
N PRO A 25 -19.61 1.56 -16.09
CA PRO A 25 -19.88 0.19 -16.53
C PRO A 25 -19.61 -0.04 -18.02
N GLU A 26 -19.59 1.03 -18.82
CA GLU A 26 -19.26 0.97 -20.26
C GLU A 26 -17.74 0.86 -20.52
N ALA A 27 -16.93 1.25 -19.56
CA ALA A 27 -15.47 1.31 -19.69
C ALA A 27 -14.75 0.13 -19.02
N PHE A 28 -15.30 -0.36 -17.91
CA PHE A 28 -14.67 -1.38 -17.08
C PHE A 28 -15.54 -2.62 -16.93
N SER A 29 -14.90 -3.77 -16.90
CA SER A 29 -15.52 -5.05 -16.54
C SER A 29 -14.64 -5.78 -15.53
N VAL A 30 -15.27 -6.35 -14.52
CA VAL A 30 -14.57 -7.16 -13.51
C VAL A 30 -14.40 -8.58 -14.06
N TYR A 31 -13.17 -8.93 -14.41
CA TYR A 31 -12.84 -10.29 -14.88
C TYR A 31 -12.58 -11.25 -13.73
N ALA A 32 -11.89 -10.80 -12.68
CA ALA A 32 -11.52 -11.65 -11.57
C ALA A 32 -11.56 -10.91 -10.22
N LEU A 33 -12.06 -11.59 -9.19
CA LEU A 33 -12.10 -11.11 -7.81
C LEU A 33 -11.37 -12.08 -6.90
N SER A 34 -10.70 -11.54 -5.85
CA SER A 34 -10.16 -12.41 -4.82
C SER A 34 -10.36 -11.86 -3.41
N ALA A 35 -10.47 -12.77 -2.44
CA ALA A 35 -10.49 -12.47 -1.02
C ALA A 35 -9.63 -13.44 -0.23
N HIS A 36 -9.30 -13.10 1.03
CA HIS A 36 -8.61 -14.04 1.93
C HIS A 36 -9.58 -15.01 2.58
N ARG A 37 -10.56 -14.48 3.36
CA ARG A 37 -11.56 -15.26 4.13
C ARG A 37 -12.97 -14.71 4.04
N SER A 38 -13.15 -13.50 3.54
CA SER A 38 -14.46 -12.81 3.52
C SER A 38 -15.37 -13.37 2.42
N ILE A 39 -15.83 -14.60 2.62
CA ILE A 39 -16.62 -15.35 1.63
C ILE A 39 -17.95 -14.66 1.33
N ASP A 40 -18.69 -14.20 2.35
CA ASP A 40 -20.03 -13.63 2.17
C ASP A 40 -19.99 -12.35 1.30
N LEU A 41 -18.99 -11.50 1.51
CA LEU A 41 -18.82 -10.30 0.70
C LEU A 41 -18.33 -10.64 -0.70
N LEU A 42 -17.43 -11.64 -0.84
CA LEU A 42 -16.95 -12.10 -2.14
C LEU A 42 -18.10 -12.67 -2.99
N ILE A 43 -19.02 -13.44 -2.39
CA ILE A 43 -20.22 -13.95 -3.06
C ILE A 43 -21.11 -12.80 -3.53
N LYS A 44 -21.39 -11.79 -2.68
CA LYS A 44 -22.17 -10.61 -3.06
C LYS A 44 -21.55 -9.88 -4.24
N GLN A 45 -20.23 -9.68 -4.22
CA GLN A 45 -19.49 -9.06 -5.31
C GLN A 45 -19.53 -9.90 -6.58
N ALA A 46 -19.43 -11.23 -6.48
CA ALA A 46 -19.52 -12.14 -7.61
C ALA A 46 -20.92 -12.13 -8.26
N LEU A 47 -21.98 -12.08 -7.46
CA LEU A 47 -23.35 -11.94 -7.96
C LEU A 47 -23.62 -10.62 -8.66
N GLU A 48 -23.03 -9.53 -8.17
CA GLU A 48 -23.22 -8.19 -8.72
C GLU A 48 -22.43 -7.97 -10.02
N PHE A 49 -21.14 -8.34 -10.02
CA PHE A 49 -20.22 -8.01 -11.12
C PHE A 49 -20.05 -9.16 -12.13
N ASN A 50 -20.58 -10.35 -11.83
CA ASN A 50 -20.52 -11.54 -12.68
C ASN A 50 -19.13 -11.79 -13.30
N PRO A 51 -18.05 -11.91 -12.47
CA PRO A 51 -16.70 -12.12 -12.97
C PRO A 51 -16.56 -13.50 -13.59
N ALA A 52 -15.60 -13.66 -14.50
CA ALA A 52 -15.26 -14.97 -15.04
C ALA A 52 -14.60 -15.90 -13.98
N VAL A 53 -13.91 -15.30 -13.00
CA VAL A 53 -13.13 -16.03 -11.99
C VAL A 53 -13.25 -15.39 -10.62
N VAL A 54 -13.40 -16.23 -9.59
CA VAL A 54 -13.18 -15.81 -8.19
C VAL A 54 -12.13 -16.70 -7.53
N CYS A 55 -11.35 -16.13 -6.62
CA CYS A 55 -10.32 -16.86 -5.89
C CYS A 55 -10.40 -16.58 -4.40
N ILE A 56 -10.41 -17.62 -3.56
CA ILE A 56 -10.33 -17.51 -2.12
C ILE A 56 -8.94 -17.99 -1.65
N ALA A 57 -8.19 -17.16 -0.90
CA ALA A 57 -6.83 -17.52 -0.50
C ALA A 57 -6.77 -18.57 0.60
N ASP A 58 -7.75 -18.60 1.50
CA ASP A 58 -7.89 -19.64 2.52
C ASP A 58 -8.73 -20.80 1.94
N GLU A 59 -8.06 -21.92 1.67
CA GLU A 59 -8.64 -23.10 1.02
C GLU A 59 -9.79 -23.74 1.82
N THR A 60 -9.91 -23.43 3.12
CA THR A 60 -11.01 -23.94 3.95
C THR A 60 -12.39 -23.45 3.47
N TYR A 61 -12.43 -22.30 2.77
CA TYR A 61 -13.63 -21.71 2.21
C TYR A 61 -13.92 -22.11 0.75
N TYR A 62 -13.10 -22.99 0.14
CA TYR A 62 -13.27 -23.39 -1.26
C TYR A 62 -14.62 -24.04 -1.55
N ARG A 63 -14.96 -25.08 -0.79
CA ARG A 63 -16.23 -25.80 -0.97
C ARG A 63 -17.47 -24.91 -0.79
N PRO A 64 -17.60 -24.16 0.33
CA PRO A 64 -18.71 -23.24 0.52
C PRO A 64 -18.84 -22.22 -0.62
N LEU A 65 -17.72 -21.71 -1.14
CA LEU A 65 -17.73 -20.77 -2.26
C LEU A 65 -18.20 -21.42 -3.57
N CYS A 66 -17.76 -22.65 -3.86
CA CYS A 66 -18.23 -23.41 -5.03
C CYS A 66 -19.75 -23.69 -4.97
N GLU A 67 -20.26 -24.09 -3.80
CA GLU A 67 -21.68 -24.36 -3.60
C GLU A 67 -22.51 -23.07 -3.79
N ALA A 68 -22.07 -21.95 -3.24
CA ALA A 68 -22.78 -20.68 -3.36
C ALA A 68 -22.81 -20.09 -4.78
N LEU A 69 -21.87 -20.45 -5.63
CA LEU A 69 -21.75 -19.95 -7.01
C LEU A 69 -22.03 -21.02 -8.06
N SER A 70 -22.60 -22.20 -7.66
CA SER A 70 -22.80 -23.36 -8.54
C SER A 70 -23.68 -23.08 -9.78
N ASP A 71 -24.63 -22.16 -9.64
CA ASP A 71 -25.58 -21.81 -10.72
C ASP A 71 -25.05 -20.73 -11.68
N LEU A 72 -23.83 -20.27 -11.47
CA LEU A 72 -23.21 -19.20 -12.27
C LEU A 72 -22.03 -19.74 -13.08
N PRO A 73 -21.76 -19.18 -14.27
CA PRO A 73 -20.63 -19.57 -15.10
C PRO A 73 -19.30 -18.99 -14.57
N ILE A 74 -19.10 -19.05 -13.26
CA ILE A 74 -17.94 -18.48 -12.57
C ILE A 74 -16.97 -19.59 -12.17
N ARG A 75 -15.73 -19.50 -12.61
CA ARG A 75 -14.67 -20.42 -12.19
C ARG A 75 -14.18 -20.06 -10.78
N VAL A 76 -14.33 -21.00 -9.85
CA VAL A 76 -13.85 -20.84 -8.47
C VAL A 76 -12.46 -21.43 -8.32
N LEU A 77 -11.52 -20.65 -7.74
CA LEU A 77 -10.15 -21.05 -7.45
C LEU A 77 -9.87 -20.90 -5.95
N ALA A 78 -8.86 -21.62 -5.43
CA ALA A 78 -8.46 -21.50 -4.04
C ALA A 78 -6.95 -21.61 -3.86
N GLY A 79 -6.44 -20.95 -2.81
CA GLY A 79 -5.06 -21.01 -2.37
C GLY A 79 -4.13 -19.97 -2.99
N LYS A 80 -2.97 -19.78 -2.35
CA LYS A 80 -1.98 -18.76 -2.75
C LYS A 80 -1.42 -18.97 -4.16
N LYS A 81 -1.29 -20.22 -4.60
CA LYS A 81 -0.79 -20.54 -5.94
C LYS A 81 -1.82 -20.13 -7.00
N ALA A 82 -3.08 -20.40 -6.74
CA ALA A 82 -4.17 -20.04 -7.64
C ALA A 82 -4.36 -18.53 -7.79
N LEU A 83 -4.09 -17.73 -6.75
CA LEU A 83 -4.03 -16.27 -6.85
C LEU A 83 -2.99 -15.79 -7.86
N ALA A 84 -1.79 -16.38 -7.81
CA ALA A 84 -0.71 -16.02 -8.74
C ALA A 84 -1.01 -16.47 -10.18
N GLU A 85 -1.71 -17.59 -10.36
CA GLU A 85 -2.15 -18.06 -11.68
C GLU A 85 -3.29 -17.21 -12.24
N MET A 86 -4.24 -16.80 -11.40
CA MET A 86 -5.39 -15.98 -11.79
C MET A 86 -4.99 -14.69 -12.50
N VAL A 87 -3.98 -13.98 -11.97
CA VAL A 87 -3.54 -12.69 -12.54
C VAL A 87 -2.81 -12.82 -13.87
N THR A 88 -2.44 -14.03 -14.28
CA THR A 88 -1.79 -14.28 -15.59
C THR A 88 -2.77 -14.54 -16.73
N MET A 89 -4.07 -14.61 -16.45
CA MET A 89 -5.09 -14.94 -17.47
C MET A 89 -5.07 -13.91 -18.61
N PRO A 90 -5.09 -14.37 -19.89
CA PRO A 90 -4.90 -13.49 -21.04
C PRO A 90 -5.90 -12.34 -21.14
N ALA A 91 -7.14 -12.57 -20.72
CA ALA A 91 -8.20 -11.57 -20.82
C ALA A 91 -8.04 -10.36 -19.86
N ILE A 92 -7.20 -10.46 -18.86
CA ILE A 92 -6.99 -9.37 -17.89
C ILE A 92 -6.10 -8.30 -18.52
N ASP A 93 -6.52 -7.04 -18.44
CA ASP A 93 -5.74 -5.86 -18.87
C ASP A 93 -5.02 -5.23 -17.68
N VAL A 94 -5.74 -5.06 -16.56
CA VAL A 94 -5.25 -4.36 -15.36
C VAL A 94 -5.44 -5.23 -14.11
N VAL A 95 -4.41 -5.29 -13.28
CA VAL A 95 -4.47 -5.92 -11.96
C VAL A 95 -4.43 -4.84 -10.89
N VAL A 96 -5.51 -4.70 -10.13
CA VAL A 96 -5.54 -3.87 -8.92
C VAL A 96 -4.97 -4.68 -7.77
N ALA A 97 -3.75 -4.35 -7.36
CA ALA A 97 -3.03 -5.04 -6.28
C ALA A 97 -3.39 -4.41 -4.92
N ALA A 98 -4.50 -4.85 -4.32
CA ALA A 98 -5.05 -4.30 -3.07
C ALA A 98 -5.00 -5.30 -1.89
N MET A 99 -4.11 -6.27 -1.94
CA MET A 99 -3.82 -7.16 -0.82
C MET A 99 -2.99 -6.44 0.24
N VAL A 100 -3.13 -6.84 1.50
CA VAL A 100 -2.38 -6.25 2.61
C VAL A 100 -1.10 -7.05 2.88
N GLY A 101 0.01 -6.34 3.11
CA GLY A 101 1.28 -6.92 3.57
C GLY A 101 2.01 -7.72 2.50
N TYR A 102 2.92 -8.58 2.95
CA TYR A 102 3.80 -9.41 2.11
C TYR A 102 3.07 -10.29 1.07
N ALA A 103 1.81 -10.67 1.35
CA ALA A 103 1.07 -11.63 0.52
C ALA A 103 0.84 -11.17 -0.94
N GLY A 104 0.88 -9.86 -1.21
CA GLY A 104 0.71 -9.28 -2.54
C GLY A 104 1.93 -9.44 -3.48
N LEU A 105 3.12 -9.72 -2.94
CA LEU A 105 4.37 -9.72 -3.72
C LEU A 105 4.34 -10.72 -4.88
N ARG A 106 4.06 -12.00 -4.61
CA ARG A 106 4.09 -13.05 -5.63
C ARG A 106 3.07 -12.84 -6.75
N PRO A 107 1.78 -12.58 -6.46
CA PRO A 107 0.81 -12.29 -7.52
C PRO A 107 1.21 -11.08 -8.37
N THR A 108 1.78 -10.01 -7.77
CA THR A 108 2.24 -8.85 -8.52
C THR A 108 3.40 -9.19 -9.46
N ILE A 109 4.37 -9.98 -9.02
CA ILE A 109 5.47 -10.48 -9.87
C ILE A 109 4.91 -11.27 -11.06
N GLU A 110 3.98 -12.18 -10.85
CA GLU A 110 3.42 -12.98 -11.94
C GLU A 110 2.55 -12.13 -12.89
N ALA A 111 1.82 -11.14 -12.40
CA ALA A 111 1.09 -10.18 -13.23
C ALA A 111 2.03 -9.36 -14.13
N ILE A 112 3.16 -8.87 -13.60
CA ILE A 112 4.18 -8.15 -14.38
C ILE A 112 4.77 -9.04 -15.47
N LYS A 113 5.15 -10.29 -15.13
CA LYS A 113 5.66 -11.26 -16.13
C LYS A 113 4.64 -11.56 -17.22
N ALA A 114 3.34 -11.55 -16.89
CA ALA A 114 2.24 -11.70 -17.83
C ALA A 114 1.89 -10.39 -18.56
N LYS A 115 2.70 -9.32 -18.38
CA LYS A 115 2.54 -8.00 -19.01
C LYS A 115 1.21 -7.31 -18.72
N LYS A 116 0.70 -7.46 -17.48
CA LYS A 116 -0.50 -6.76 -17.03
C LYS A 116 -0.12 -5.42 -16.44
N THR A 117 -0.87 -4.36 -16.75
CA THR A 117 -0.76 -3.07 -16.05
C THR A 117 -1.11 -3.26 -14.59
N ILE A 118 -0.34 -2.68 -13.68
CA ILE A 118 -0.53 -2.80 -12.24
C ILE A 118 -1.05 -1.48 -11.67
N ALA A 119 -2.25 -1.48 -11.12
CA ALA A 119 -2.73 -0.41 -10.23
C ALA A 119 -2.35 -0.81 -8.80
N LEU A 120 -1.25 -0.24 -8.28
CA LEU A 120 -0.60 -0.69 -7.05
C LEU A 120 -1.11 0.07 -5.84
N ALA A 121 -1.84 -0.63 -4.96
CA ALA A 121 -2.23 -0.16 -3.64
C ALA A 121 -1.46 -0.86 -2.50
N ASN A 122 -0.89 -2.04 -2.78
CA ASN A 122 -0.09 -2.81 -1.82
C ASN A 122 1.36 -2.31 -1.82
N LYS A 123 1.64 -1.27 -1.03
CA LYS A 123 2.98 -0.68 -0.91
C LYS A 123 4.04 -1.66 -0.43
N GLU A 124 3.66 -2.63 0.41
CA GLU A 124 4.57 -3.63 0.94
C GLU A 124 5.26 -4.45 -0.17
N THR A 125 4.65 -4.58 -1.33
CA THR A 125 5.28 -5.19 -2.52
C THR A 125 6.58 -4.48 -2.91
N LEU A 126 6.57 -3.14 -2.94
CA LEU A 126 7.76 -2.33 -3.24
C LEU A 126 8.70 -2.21 -2.04
N VAL A 127 8.16 -2.16 -0.82
CA VAL A 127 8.97 -2.16 0.41
C VAL A 127 9.80 -3.42 0.49
N VAL A 128 9.19 -4.59 0.29
CA VAL A 128 9.86 -5.89 0.45
C VAL A 128 10.87 -6.17 -0.66
N ALA A 129 10.50 -5.94 -1.91
CA ALA A 129 11.27 -6.38 -3.07
C ALA A 129 11.25 -5.37 -4.23
N GLY A 130 11.30 -4.07 -3.91
CA GLY A 130 11.17 -3.00 -4.90
C GLY A 130 12.18 -3.09 -6.03
N GLU A 131 13.42 -3.50 -5.76
CA GLU A 131 14.43 -3.72 -6.78
C GLU A 131 14.04 -4.80 -7.80
N ILE A 132 13.47 -5.92 -7.33
CA ILE A 132 12.98 -6.98 -8.24
C ILE A 132 11.80 -6.47 -9.04
N ILE A 133 10.85 -5.77 -8.41
CA ILE A 133 9.65 -5.25 -9.06
C ILE A 133 10.02 -4.23 -10.13
N ASP A 134 10.87 -3.24 -9.82
CA ASP A 134 11.35 -2.24 -10.78
C ASP A 134 12.06 -2.88 -11.97
N ARG A 135 13.01 -3.78 -11.70
CA ARG A 135 13.72 -4.52 -12.76
C ARG A 135 12.79 -5.32 -13.67
N LEU A 136 11.76 -5.97 -13.08
CA LEU A 136 10.79 -6.73 -13.87
C LEU A 136 9.86 -5.79 -14.66
N ALA A 137 9.37 -4.71 -14.08
CA ALA A 137 8.52 -3.73 -14.74
C ALA A 137 9.24 -3.14 -15.97
N LYS A 138 10.50 -2.72 -15.81
CA LYS A 138 11.37 -2.23 -16.91
C LYS A 138 11.59 -3.31 -17.99
N ARG A 139 11.90 -4.55 -17.57
CA ARG A 139 12.15 -5.68 -18.49
C ARG A 139 10.92 -6.04 -19.32
N TYR A 140 9.73 -6.11 -18.69
CA TYR A 140 8.50 -6.50 -19.35
C TYR A 140 7.73 -5.32 -19.94
N LYS A 141 8.21 -4.08 -19.73
CA LYS A 141 7.58 -2.81 -20.14
C LYS A 141 6.15 -2.70 -19.62
N VAL A 142 6.01 -2.90 -18.31
CA VAL A 142 4.74 -2.84 -17.59
C VAL A 142 4.67 -1.55 -16.79
N ASP A 143 3.54 -0.84 -16.92
CA ASP A 143 3.27 0.34 -16.11
C ASP A 143 2.81 -0.07 -14.71
N ILE A 144 3.42 0.54 -13.69
CA ILE A 144 2.97 0.46 -12.30
C ILE A 144 2.38 1.82 -11.93
N LEU A 145 1.07 1.88 -11.84
CA LEU A 145 0.30 3.08 -11.56
C LEU A 145 -0.03 3.15 -10.06
N PRO A 146 0.38 4.20 -9.35
CA PRO A 146 0.17 4.29 -7.91
C PRO A 146 -1.30 4.53 -7.57
N VAL A 147 -1.80 3.78 -6.60
CA VAL A 147 -3.13 3.95 -5.98
C VAL A 147 -3.02 4.62 -4.61
N ASP A 148 -1.89 4.45 -3.90
CA ASP A 148 -1.67 5.19 -2.66
C ASP A 148 -1.78 6.69 -2.91
N SER A 149 -2.51 7.43 -2.03
CA SER A 149 -2.93 8.82 -2.30
C SER A 149 -1.76 9.76 -2.52
N GLU A 150 -0.71 9.62 -1.72
CA GLU A 150 0.49 10.44 -1.79
C GLU A 150 1.28 10.19 -3.07
N HIS A 151 1.43 8.92 -3.44
CA HIS A 151 2.15 8.54 -4.66
C HIS A 151 1.35 8.88 -5.92
N SER A 152 0.03 8.73 -5.87
CA SER A 152 -0.86 9.22 -6.93
C SER A 152 -0.73 10.73 -7.11
N ALA A 153 -0.65 11.50 -6.02
CA ALA A 153 -0.47 12.95 -6.06
C ALA A 153 0.87 13.35 -6.69
N ILE A 154 1.96 12.67 -6.31
CA ILE A 154 3.29 12.87 -6.91
C ILE A 154 3.24 12.51 -8.41
N PHE A 155 2.70 11.35 -8.76
CA PHE A 155 2.54 10.91 -10.15
C PHE A 155 1.77 11.93 -10.99
N GLN A 156 0.63 12.44 -10.48
CA GLN A 156 -0.16 13.47 -11.15
C GLN A 156 0.61 14.79 -11.32
N SER A 157 1.44 15.15 -10.35
CA SER A 157 2.27 16.37 -10.41
C SER A 157 3.43 16.25 -11.39
N LEU A 158 3.88 15.03 -11.69
CA LEU A 158 4.95 14.72 -12.64
C LEU A 158 4.48 14.59 -14.10
N VAL A 159 3.16 14.50 -14.35
CA VAL A 159 2.65 14.38 -15.73
C VAL A 159 3.06 15.60 -16.55
N GLY A 160 3.79 15.34 -17.65
CA GLY A 160 4.29 16.35 -18.55
C GLY A 160 5.61 17.03 -18.12
N GLU A 161 6.20 16.58 -17.01
CA GLU A 161 7.48 17.08 -16.51
C GLU A 161 8.62 16.11 -16.83
N ASP A 162 9.84 16.66 -16.97
CA ASP A 162 11.04 15.85 -17.09
C ASP A 162 11.58 15.54 -15.68
N MET A 163 11.89 14.28 -15.40
CA MET A 163 12.48 13.85 -14.12
C MET A 163 13.80 14.53 -13.79
N ILE A 164 14.56 15.01 -14.78
CA ILE A 164 15.79 15.79 -14.60
C ILE A 164 15.51 17.13 -13.88
N SER A 165 14.30 17.70 -14.06
CA SER A 165 13.88 18.94 -13.42
C SER A 165 13.42 18.76 -11.97
N VAL A 166 13.28 17.53 -11.50
CA VAL A 166 12.83 17.25 -10.13
C VAL A 166 13.98 17.45 -9.14
N GLU A 167 13.82 18.42 -8.24
CA GLU A 167 14.76 18.65 -7.14
C GLU A 167 14.49 17.65 -6.00
N LYS A 168 13.22 17.56 -5.54
CA LYS A 168 12.80 16.62 -4.49
C LYS A 168 11.30 16.34 -4.50
N LEU A 169 10.92 15.24 -3.90
CA LEU A 169 9.54 14.90 -3.60
C LEU A 169 9.17 15.36 -2.19
N LEU A 170 8.00 15.97 -2.05
CA LEU A 170 7.43 16.44 -0.80
C LEU A 170 6.28 15.52 -0.40
N LEU A 171 6.59 14.53 0.42
CA LEU A 171 5.65 13.47 0.82
C LEU A 171 4.90 13.90 2.08
N THR A 172 3.60 14.19 1.97
CA THR A 172 2.80 14.65 3.11
C THR A 172 2.36 13.50 4.00
N ALA A 173 2.16 13.78 5.28
CA ALA A 173 1.66 12.87 6.30
C ALA A 173 0.65 13.58 7.21
N SER A 174 -0.41 12.91 7.65
CA SER A 174 -1.32 13.48 8.66
C SER A 174 -0.64 13.69 10.02
N GLY A 175 0.46 12.98 10.28
CA GLY A 175 1.14 12.92 11.56
C GLY A 175 0.50 11.95 12.56
N GLY A 176 -0.62 11.32 12.20
CA GLY A 176 -1.32 10.36 13.03
C GLY A 176 -2.01 10.95 14.27
N PRO A 177 -2.67 10.12 15.09
CA PRO A 177 -3.41 10.58 16.27
C PRO A 177 -2.51 11.11 17.40
N PHE A 178 -1.23 10.73 17.43
CA PHE A 178 -0.31 11.05 18.54
C PHE A 178 0.69 12.17 18.22
N ARG A 179 0.50 12.90 17.11
CA ARG A 179 1.47 13.93 16.69
C ARG A 179 1.76 14.99 17.75
N ASN A 180 0.79 15.29 18.63
CA ASN A 180 0.90 16.29 19.71
C ASN A 180 1.27 15.67 21.06
N PHE A 181 1.44 14.34 21.17
CA PHE A 181 1.76 13.65 22.42
C PHE A 181 3.25 13.77 22.74
N THR A 182 3.56 13.88 24.04
CA THR A 182 4.93 13.75 24.52
C THR A 182 5.38 12.28 24.50
N LEU A 183 6.70 12.02 24.53
CA LEU A 183 7.23 10.66 24.65
C LEU A 183 6.67 9.91 25.86
N GLU A 184 6.48 10.61 26.98
CA GLU A 184 5.90 10.03 28.20
C GLU A 184 4.46 9.58 27.96
N GLN A 185 3.62 10.42 27.34
CA GLN A 185 2.25 10.06 26.97
C GLN A 185 2.20 8.87 26.01
N MET A 186 3.11 8.82 25.04
CA MET A 186 3.17 7.74 24.04
C MET A 186 3.49 6.36 24.66
N GLN A 187 4.09 6.29 25.84
CA GLN A 187 4.35 5.03 26.54
C GLN A 187 3.07 4.30 26.97
N TYR A 188 1.99 5.04 27.19
CA TYR A 188 0.75 4.52 27.78
C TYR A 188 -0.42 4.45 26.78
N VAL A 189 -0.19 4.81 25.51
CA VAL A 189 -1.26 4.78 24.51
C VAL A 189 -1.69 3.34 24.20
N THR A 190 -2.97 3.19 23.96
CA THR A 190 -3.62 1.91 23.69
C THR A 190 -3.85 1.71 22.20
N ALA A 191 -4.08 0.45 21.79
CA ALA A 191 -4.46 0.13 20.42
C ALA A 191 -5.79 0.81 20.02
N ALA A 192 -6.74 0.94 20.96
CA ALA A 192 -8.02 1.60 20.72
C ALA A 192 -7.86 3.11 20.41
N GLU A 193 -6.91 3.80 21.06
CA GLU A 193 -6.58 5.20 20.77
C GLU A 193 -5.85 5.32 19.44
N ALA A 194 -4.90 4.43 19.16
CA ALA A 194 -4.14 4.42 17.92
C ALA A 194 -5.01 4.13 16.68
N LEU A 195 -6.11 3.41 16.84
CA LEU A 195 -7.07 3.10 15.76
C LEU A 195 -8.00 4.28 15.42
N ARG A 196 -7.98 5.40 16.17
CA ARG A 196 -8.77 6.61 15.90
C ARG A 196 -7.99 7.57 15.00
N HIS A 197 -7.93 7.25 13.69
CA HIS A 197 -7.29 8.16 12.74
C HIS A 197 -8.12 9.44 12.55
N PRO A 198 -7.51 10.66 12.53
CA PRO A 198 -8.24 11.92 12.47
C PRO A 198 -9.00 12.17 11.16
N ASN A 199 -8.47 11.69 10.01
CA ASN A 199 -8.96 12.10 8.69
C ASN A 199 -9.39 10.92 7.79
N TRP A 200 -8.92 9.70 8.04
CA TRP A 200 -9.11 8.56 7.15
C TRP A 200 -9.77 7.38 7.87
N GLU A 201 -10.71 6.73 7.19
CA GLU A 201 -11.20 5.41 7.59
C GLU A 201 -10.40 4.33 6.89
N MET A 202 -9.58 3.61 7.64
CA MET A 202 -8.62 2.64 7.10
C MET A 202 -8.68 1.31 7.84
N GLY A 203 -8.09 0.27 7.22
CA GLY A 203 -7.90 -1.02 7.89
C GLY A 203 -7.01 -0.91 9.14
N ALA A 204 -7.21 -1.78 10.12
CA ALA A 204 -6.54 -1.71 11.42
C ALA A 204 -5.00 -1.71 11.32
N LYS A 205 -4.41 -2.50 10.40
CA LYS A 205 -2.94 -2.56 10.23
C LYS A 205 -2.37 -1.22 9.81
N ILE A 206 -2.90 -0.61 8.76
CA ILE A 206 -2.39 0.66 8.23
C ILE A 206 -2.68 1.82 9.17
N THR A 207 -3.74 1.76 9.98
CA THR A 207 -4.04 2.79 10.99
C THR A 207 -2.99 2.82 12.09
N ILE A 208 -2.54 1.65 12.58
CA ILE A 208 -1.42 1.56 13.53
C ILE A 208 -0.10 2.01 12.88
N ASP A 209 0.15 1.64 11.62
CA ASP A 209 1.33 2.10 10.90
C ASP A 209 1.32 3.63 10.72
N SER A 210 0.15 4.24 10.50
CA SER A 210 0.00 5.70 10.47
C SER A 210 0.28 6.32 11.85
N ALA A 211 -0.26 5.75 12.92
CA ALA A 211 -0.04 6.25 14.29
C ALA A 211 1.44 6.25 14.68
N SER A 212 2.21 5.28 14.22
CA SER A 212 3.66 5.13 14.48
C SER A 212 4.57 5.78 13.45
N MET A 213 4.03 6.42 12.41
CA MET A 213 4.73 6.94 11.23
C MET A 213 5.43 5.84 10.38
N MET A 214 5.23 4.55 10.67
CA MET A 214 5.74 3.47 9.83
C MET A 214 5.09 3.48 8.44
N ASN A 215 3.79 3.82 8.34
CA ASN A 215 3.14 3.97 7.05
C ASN A 215 3.90 4.96 6.16
N LYS A 216 4.28 6.11 6.72
CA LYS A 216 5.06 7.11 5.99
C LYS A 216 6.47 6.63 5.67
N GLY A 217 7.08 5.84 6.56
CA GLY A 217 8.34 5.17 6.27
C GLY A 217 8.25 4.21 5.08
N PHE A 218 7.20 3.42 5.00
CA PHE A 218 6.95 2.55 3.84
C PHE A 218 6.71 3.35 2.56
N GLU A 219 6.03 4.47 2.65
CA GLU A 219 5.77 5.36 1.52
C GLU A 219 7.04 6.03 1.01
N VAL A 220 8.01 6.35 1.87
CA VAL A 220 9.35 6.81 1.44
C VAL A 220 10.04 5.73 0.59
N ILE A 221 9.99 4.46 1.02
CA ILE A 221 10.57 3.34 0.29
C ILE A 221 9.83 3.11 -1.04
N GLU A 222 8.51 3.18 -1.02
CA GLU A 222 7.66 3.04 -2.22
C GLU A 222 7.97 4.15 -3.24
N ALA A 223 8.07 5.41 -2.80
CA ALA A 223 8.41 6.56 -3.65
C ALA A 223 9.77 6.41 -4.32
N ARG A 224 10.77 5.88 -3.60
CA ARG A 224 12.11 5.58 -4.16
C ARG A 224 12.01 4.69 -5.39
N TRP A 225 11.17 3.65 -5.34
CA TRP A 225 11.03 2.68 -6.41
C TRP A 225 10.08 3.14 -7.53
N LEU A 226 8.96 3.78 -7.20
CA LEU A 226 7.99 4.25 -8.20
C LEU A 226 8.54 5.36 -9.09
N PHE A 227 9.34 6.26 -8.52
CA PHE A 227 9.81 7.46 -9.23
C PHE A 227 11.31 7.44 -9.54
N ASP A 228 12.00 6.35 -9.22
CA ASP A 228 13.44 6.16 -9.43
C ASP A 228 14.28 7.36 -8.92
N ILE A 229 13.93 7.87 -7.72
CA ILE A 229 14.55 9.04 -7.10
C ILE A 229 15.32 8.63 -5.83
N PRO A 230 16.54 9.17 -5.57
CA PRO A 230 17.29 8.90 -4.35
C PRO A 230 16.51 9.26 -3.08
N VAL A 231 16.70 8.47 -2.01
CA VAL A 231 15.96 8.61 -0.75
C VAL A 231 16.20 9.98 -0.08
N ASP A 232 17.39 10.54 -0.20
CA ASP A 232 17.74 11.89 0.31
C ASP A 232 16.99 13.03 -0.39
N LYS A 233 16.39 12.76 -1.54
CA LYS A 233 15.48 13.67 -2.25
C LYS A 233 14.00 13.46 -1.92
N ILE A 234 13.66 12.60 -0.96
CA ILE A 234 12.29 12.37 -0.51
C ILE A 234 12.13 12.98 0.88
N GLN A 235 11.49 14.14 0.95
CA GLN A 235 11.25 14.88 2.19
C GLN A 235 9.84 14.63 2.72
N VAL A 236 9.72 14.18 3.95
CA VAL A 236 8.41 14.04 4.63
C VAL A 236 8.00 15.36 5.26
N LEU A 237 6.75 15.76 5.04
CA LEU A 237 6.10 16.93 5.63
C LEU A 237 4.87 16.48 6.41
N VAL A 238 4.74 16.88 7.68
CA VAL A 238 3.50 16.65 8.43
C VAL A 238 2.51 17.75 8.05
N HIS A 239 1.37 17.33 7.47
CA HIS A 239 0.28 18.19 7.01
C HIS A 239 -1.05 17.68 7.59
N PRO A 240 -1.45 18.18 8.78
CA PRO A 240 -2.57 17.63 9.54
C PRO A 240 -3.91 17.68 8.84
N GLN A 241 -4.13 18.67 7.98
CA GLN A 241 -5.39 18.84 7.26
C GLN A 241 -5.62 17.79 6.18
N SER A 242 -4.55 17.11 5.71
CA SER A 242 -4.57 16.09 4.65
C SER A 242 -5.30 16.55 3.36
N VAL A 243 -5.23 17.83 3.05
CA VAL A 243 -5.78 18.45 1.83
C VAL A 243 -4.76 18.38 0.68
N VAL A 244 -3.50 18.71 0.97
CA VAL A 244 -2.38 18.47 0.05
C VAL A 244 -1.96 17.02 0.21
N HIS A 245 -2.20 16.20 -0.82
CA HIS A 245 -1.88 14.78 -0.78
C HIS A 245 -0.40 14.47 -1.04
N SER A 246 0.34 15.31 -1.69
CA SER A 246 1.81 15.42 -1.79
C SER A 246 2.16 16.40 -2.91
N ALA A 247 3.45 16.70 -3.05
CA ALA A 247 3.94 17.67 -4.02
C ALA A 247 5.32 17.28 -4.58
N VAL A 248 5.70 17.96 -5.66
CA VAL A 248 7.02 17.87 -6.30
C VAL A 248 7.61 19.26 -6.35
N GLN A 249 8.84 19.42 -5.85
CA GLN A 249 9.63 20.62 -5.99
C GLN A 249 10.60 20.46 -7.15
N PHE A 250 10.68 21.49 -8.00
CA PHE A 250 11.51 21.52 -9.18
C PHE A 250 12.75 22.41 -8.99
N VAL A 251 13.77 22.23 -9.83
CA VAL A 251 15.06 22.96 -9.75
C VAL A 251 14.95 24.47 -9.95
N ASP A 252 13.86 24.96 -10.53
CA ASP A 252 13.54 26.38 -10.65
C ASP A 252 12.89 26.98 -9.39
N GLY A 253 12.69 26.14 -8.35
CA GLY A 253 12.05 26.52 -7.09
C GLY A 253 10.52 26.42 -7.10
N SER A 254 9.90 26.09 -8.24
CA SER A 254 8.44 25.88 -8.28
C SER A 254 8.02 24.58 -7.58
N VAL A 255 6.79 24.56 -7.07
CA VAL A 255 6.18 23.38 -6.42
C VAL A 255 4.83 23.09 -7.06
N LYS A 256 4.66 21.87 -7.56
CA LYS A 256 3.36 21.36 -8.03
C LYS A 256 2.80 20.38 -7.00
N ALA A 257 1.52 20.52 -6.65
CA ALA A 257 0.85 19.68 -5.67
C ALA A 257 -0.52 19.24 -6.19
N GLN A 258 -0.94 18.05 -5.79
CA GLN A 258 -2.32 17.63 -5.97
C GLN A 258 -3.08 17.80 -4.64
N LEU A 259 -4.21 18.48 -4.72
CA LEU A 259 -5.11 18.73 -3.61
C LEU A 259 -6.45 18.02 -3.83
N GLY A 260 -7.08 17.58 -2.75
CA GLY A 260 -8.40 16.95 -2.81
C GLY A 260 -8.98 16.63 -1.44
N THR A 261 -10.20 16.13 -1.44
CA THR A 261 -10.80 15.52 -0.26
C THR A 261 -10.18 14.13 -0.02
N PRO A 262 -10.15 13.64 1.23
CA PRO A 262 -9.58 12.33 1.56
C PRO A 262 -10.52 11.19 1.11
N ASP A 263 -10.46 10.82 -0.17
CA ASP A 263 -11.26 9.76 -0.79
C ASP A 263 -10.40 8.94 -1.74
N MET A 264 -10.23 7.64 -1.43
CA MET A 264 -9.40 6.74 -2.24
C MET A 264 -9.96 6.43 -3.61
N ARG A 265 -11.25 6.69 -3.89
CA ARG A 265 -11.82 6.52 -5.23
C ARG A 265 -11.16 7.44 -6.25
N MET A 266 -10.65 8.61 -5.83
CA MET A 266 -9.94 9.53 -6.71
C MET A 266 -8.63 8.92 -7.27
N PRO A 267 -7.66 8.49 -6.46
CA PRO A 267 -6.43 7.87 -6.98
C PRO A 267 -6.70 6.52 -7.66
N ILE A 268 -7.67 5.73 -7.18
CA ILE A 268 -8.08 4.48 -7.85
C ILE A 268 -8.58 4.78 -9.26
N GLN A 269 -9.52 5.71 -9.41
CA GLN A 269 -10.05 6.09 -10.72
C GLN A 269 -8.93 6.59 -11.63
N TYR A 270 -8.06 7.47 -11.13
CA TYR A 270 -6.96 7.99 -11.95
C TYR A 270 -6.02 6.89 -12.44
N ALA A 271 -5.67 5.92 -11.59
CA ALA A 271 -4.87 4.78 -12.00
C ALA A 271 -5.56 3.92 -13.07
N LEU A 272 -6.88 3.77 -13.02
CA LEU A 272 -7.63 2.99 -14.00
C LEU A 272 -7.89 3.72 -15.33
N THR A 273 -7.97 5.06 -15.29
CA THR A 273 -8.31 5.89 -16.46
C THR A 273 -7.09 6.55 -17.10
N TYR A 274 -5.94 6.54 -16.44
CA TYR A 274 -4.74 7.21 -16.94
C TYR A 274 -4.50 6.96 -18.45
N PRO A 275 -4.17 8.00 -19.22
CA PRO A 275 -3.83 9.38 -18.81
C PRO A 275 -5.04 10.34 -18.68
N GLU A 276 -6.26 9.88 -18.85
CA GLU A 276 -7.47 10.70 -18.87
C GLU A 276 -8.00 10.98 -17.46
N ARG A 277 -8.77 12.08 -17.33
CA ARG A 277 -9.54 12.43 -16.13
C ARG A 277 -11.02 12.34 -16.42
N TRP A 278 -11.68 11.39 -15.78
CA TRP A 278 -13.11 11.17 -15.95
C TRP A 278 -13.92 11.80 -14.82
N MET A 279 -15.21 12.00 -15.07
CA MET A 279 -16.12 12.46 -14.04
C MET A 279 -16.17 11.47 -12.88
N SER A 280 -16.27 12.00 -11.66
CA SER A 280 -16.37 11.24 -10.42
C SER A 280 -17.40 11.88 -9.50
N ASP A 281 -18.06 11.09 -8.67
CA ASP A 281 -18.97 11.53 -7.61
C ASP A 281 -18.27 11.91 -6.30
N VAL A 282 -16.94 11.86 -6.27
CA VAL A 282 -16.12 12.30 -5.12
C VAL A 282 -16.43 13.77 -4.81
N ALA A 283 -16.59 14.08 -3.53
CA ALA A 283 -16.85 15.42 -3.04
C ALA A 283 -15.77 16.40 -3.52
N ARG A 284 -16.19 17.59 -3.95
CA ARG A 284 -15.24 18.63 -4.40
C ARG A 284 -14.62 19.32 -3.19
N LEU A 285 -13.32 19.60 -3.29
CA LEU A 285 -12.62 20.37 -2.27
C LEU A 285 -13.15 21.81 -2.25
N ASP A 286 -13.57 22.25 -1.06
CA ASP A 286 -13.94 23.65 -0.80
C ASP A 286 -12.77 24.37 -0.13
N LEU A 287 -12.08 25.20 -0.92
CA LEU A 287 -10.94 25.97 -0.45
C LEU A 287 -11.35 27.09 0.53
N PHE A 288 -12.60 27.58 0.46
CA PHE A 288 -13.09 28.57 1.42
C PHE A 288 -13.31 27.96 2.80
N ALA A 289 -13.79 26.70 2.85
CA ALA A 289 -13.93 25.97 4.11
C ALA A 289 -12.59 25.51 4.71
N THR A 290 -11.57 25.32 3.86
CA THR A 290 -10.25 24.82 4.29
C THR A 290 -9.46 25.83 5.15
N GLN A 291 -9.66 27.14 4.94
CA GLN A 291 -9.06 28.29 5.66
C GLN A 291 -7.53 28.33 5.68
N SER A 292 -6.83 27.28 6.16
CA SER A 292 -5.37 27.26 6.27
C SER A 292 -4.78 25.88 5.98
N LEU A 293 -3.57 25.87 5.43
CA LEU A 293 -2.74 24.69 5.22
C LEU A 293 -1.46 24.88 6.06
N THR A 294 -1.16 23.91 6.92
CA THR A 294 0.03 23.97 7.78
C THR A 294 0.96 22.80 7.49
N PHE A 295 2.26 23.05 7.62
CA PHE A 295 3.30 22.06 7.37
C PHE A 295 4.32 22.11 8.50
N GLU A 296 4.70 20.93 9.01
CA GLU A 296 5.64 20.76 10.11
C GLU A 296 6.70 19.72 9.74
N GLU A 297 7.88 19.79 10.34
CA GLU A 297 8.88 18.74 10.24
C GLU A 297 8.48 17.52 11.07
N PRO A 298 8.70 16.27 10.58
CA PRO A 298 8.45 15.08 11.37
C PRO A 298 9.45 14.96 12.51
N ASP A 299 8.98 14.63 13.72
CA ASP A 299 9.83 14.39 14.88
C ASP A 299 10.32 12.93 14.91
N LEU A 300 11.52 12.69 14.39
CA LEU A 300 12.13 11.36 14.31
C LEU A 300 12.46 10.74 15.68
N LYS A 301 12.54 11.55 16.76
CA LYS A 301 12.77 11.03 18.11
C LYS A 301 11.48 10.47 18.71
N ARG A 302 10.36 11.15 18.49
CA ARG A 302 9.04 10.66 18.92
C ARG A 302 8.53 9.52 18.03
N PHE A 303 8.89 9.53 16.75
CA PHE A 303 8.45 8.54 15.75
C PHE A 303 9.66 7.82 15.12
N PRO A 304 10.35 6.94 15.89
CA PRO A 304 11.58 6.29 15.40
C PRO A 304 11.37 5.41 14.18
N ASN A 305 10.14 4.90 13.97
CA ASN A 305 9.83 4.04 12.83
C ASN A 305 10.09 4.71 11.48
N LEU A 306 9.88 6.03 11.37
CA LEU A 306 10.22 6.77 10.16
C LEU A 306 11.74 6.81 9.94
N ALA A 307 12.52 7.02 11.00
CA ALA A 307 13.97 6.99 10.93
C ALA A 307 14.49 5.59 10.53
N LEU A 308 13.92 4.51 11.11
CA LEU A 308 14.25 3.13 10.76
C LEU A 308 13.96 2.80 9.29
N ALA A 309 12.92 3.37 8.71
CA ALA A 309 12.62 3.20 7.29
C ALA A 309 13.67 3.87 6.39
N TYR A 310 14.11 5.09 6.72
CA TYR A 310 15.23 5.74 6.03
C TYR A 310 16.52 4.93 6.17
N GLU A 311 16.82 4.43 7.38
CA GLU A 311 17.97 3.58 7.62
C GLU A 311 17.93 2.29 6.79
N ALA A 312 16.78 1.59 6.79
CA ALA A 312 16.59 0.38 6.02
C ALA A 312 16.82 0.60 4.52
N MET A 313 16.27 1.72 3.98
CA MET A 313 16.41 2.04 2.56
C MET A 313 17.83 2.45 2.20
N ASN A 314 18.51 3.22 3.05
CA ASN A 314 19.91 3.60 2.85
C ASN A 314 20.85 2.39 2.90
N LYS A 315 20.57 1.41 3.76
CA LYS A 315 21.31 0.15 3.82
C LYS A 315 21.04 -0.74 2.61
N GLY A 316 19.82 -0.68 2.06
CA GLY A 316 19.44 -1.42 0.86
C GLY A 316 19.34 -2.93 1.08
N GLY A 317 19.51 -3.69 -0.02
CA GLY A 317 19.44 -5.14 0.00
C GLY A 317 18.14 -5.66 0.60
N ASN A 318 18.23 -6.62 1.52
CA ASN A 318 17.07 -7.20 2.19
C ASN A 318 16.55 -6.41 3.41
N MET A 319 17.18 -5.28 3.80
CA MET A 319 16.78 -4.54 5.01
C MET A 319 15.35 -4.01 4.99
N PRO A 320 14.81 -3.43 3.90
CA PRO A 320 13.41 -3.02 3.87
C PRO A 320 12.44 -4.21 4.05
N CYS A 321 12.78 -5.40 3.57
CA CYS A 321 12.03 -6.64 3.84
C CYS A 321 12.04 -6.99 5.33
N VAL A 322 13.19 -6.88 5.98
CA VAL A 322 13.32 -7.10 7.45
C VAL A 322 12.45 -6.11 8.22
N LEU A 323 12.51 -4.83 7.87
CA LEU A 323 11.69 -3.77 8.45
C LEU A 323 10.20 -4.11 8.35
N ASN A 324 9.72 -4.48 7.15
CA ASN A 324 8.33 -4.85 6.93
C ASN A 324 7.92 -6.07 7.75
N ALA A 325 8.71 -7.14 7.72
CA ALA A 325 8.42 -8.39 8.44
C ALA A 325 8.33 -8.17 9.95
N ALA A 326 9.29 -7.42 10.52
CA ALA A 326 9.28 -7.05 11.93
C ALA A 326 8.06 -6.17 12.27
N ASN A 327 7.76 -5.16 11.43
CA ASN A 327 6.61 -4.30 11.64
C ASN A 327 5.28 -5.06 11.63
N GLU A 328 5.07 -5.99 10.70
CA GLU A 328 3.83 -6.79 10.68
C GLU A 328 3.65 -7.59 11.97
N VAL A 329 4.74 -8.11 12.55
CA VAL A 329 4.70 -8.85 13.82
C VAL A 329 4.36 -7.93 14.98
N VAL A 330 5.04 -6.79 15.14
CA VAL A 330 4.81 -5.88 16.27
C VAL A 330 3.49 -5.13 16.17
N ASN A 331 3.05 -4.78 14.95
CA ASN A 331 1.75 -4.18 14.69
C ASN A 331 0.62 -5.11 15.17
N LEU A 332 0.69 -6.40 14.83
CA LEU A 332 -0.28 -7.38 15.32
C LEU A 332 -0.20 -7.53 16.83
N ALA A 333 1.00 -7.64 17.39
CA ALA A 333 1.21 -7.77 18.84
C ALA A 333 0.65 -6.58 19.62
N PHE A 334 0.84 -5.35 19.11
CA PHE A 334 0.28 -4.14 19.72
C PHE A 334 -1.25 -4.14 19.69
N ARG A 335 -1.86 -4.48 18.55
CA ARG A 335 -3.33 -4.60 18.43
C ARG A 335 -3.93 -5.64 19.36
N GLU A 336 -3.18 -6.70 19.67
CA GLU A 336 -3.57 -7.76 20.61
C GLU A 336 -3.18 -7.45 22.07
N GLY A 337 -2.60 -6.28 22.36
CA GLY A 337 -2.18 -5.89 23.70
C GLY A 337 -0.96 -6.65 24.23
N ARG A 338 -0.16 -7.27 23.34
CA ARG A 338 1.04 -8.07 23.69
C ARG A 338 2.34 -7.27 23.71
N CYS A 339 2.33 -6.01 23.27
CA CYS A 339 3.45 -5.07 23.40
C CYS A 339 2.95 -3.64 23.53
N GLY A 340 3.81 -2.77 24.08
CA GLY A 340 3.57 -1.32 24.15
C GLY A 340 3.87 -0.62 22.82
N PHE A 341 3.32 0.58 22.64
CA PHE A 341 3.49 1.37 21.42
C PHE A 341 4.96 1.68 21.10
N MET A 342 5.71 2.19 22.08
CA MET A 342 7.14 2.51 21.91
C MET A 342 8.00 1.26 21.73
N GLN A 343 7.59 0.13 22.34
CA GLN A 343 8.30 -1.15 22.21
C GLN A 343 8.29 -1.65 20.75
N MET A 344 7.32 -1.26 19.92
CA MET A 344 7.30 -1.65 18.51
C MET A 344 8.59 -1.23 17.79
N SER A 345 9.01 0.02 17.95
CA SER A 345 10.24 0.54 17.32
C SER A 345 11.49 -0.19 17.81
N ASP A 346 11.58 -0.49 19.12
CA ASP A 346 12.70 -1.20 19.70
C ASP A 346 12.87 -2.62 19.14
N VAL A 347 11.73 -3.32 18.97
CA VAL A 347 11.73 -4.68 18.40
C VAL A 347 12.12 -4.65 16.93
N ILE A 348 11.62 -3.67 16.16
CA ILE A 348 11.99 -3.50 14.74
C ILE A 348 13.49 -3.25 14.62
N ALA A 349 14.03 -2.27 15.34
CA ALA A 349 15.47 -1.94 15.32
C ALA A 349 16.34 -3.16 15.64
N LYS A 350 16.05 -3.86 16.75
CA LYS A 350 16.79 -5.08 17.16
C LYS A 350 16.64 -6.22 16.13
N THR A 351 15.52 -6.30 15.42
CA THR A 351 15.35 -7.31 14.36
C THR A 351 16.23 -6.97 13.16
N MET A 352 16.30 -5.69 12.77
CA MET A 352 17.19 -5.22 11.69
C MET A 352 18.66 -5.45 12.01
N GLU A 353 19.08 -5.28 13.27
CA GLU A 353 20.45 -5.57 13.72
C GLU A 353 20.80 -7.06 13.66
N LYS A 354 19.85 -7.95 14.02
CA LYS A 354 20.09 -9.39 14.18
C LYS A 354 19.92 -10.21 12.91
N THR A 355 19.17 -9.70 11.94
CA THR A 355 18.93 -10.41 10.69
C THR A 355 20.15 -10.31 9.78
N MET A 356 20.52 -11.44 9.17
CA MET A 356 21.63 -11.48 8.22
C MET A 356 21.37 -10.55 7.02
N PHE A 357 22.34 -9.68 6.72
CA PHE A 357 22.26 -8.77 5.59
C PHE A 357 22.64 -9.47 4.29
N ILE A 358 21.82 -9.27 3.25
CA ILE A 358 22.04 -9.76 1.88
C ILE A 358 21.97 -8.55 0.95
N THR A 359 23.07 -8.25 0.25
CA THR A 359 23.20 -7.04 -0.59
C THR A 359 22.34 -7.10 -1.85
N GLU A 360 22.32 -8.24 -2.54
CA GLU A 360 21.59 -8.48 -3.77
C GLU A 360 20.65 -9.69 -3.63
N PRO A 361 19.53 -9.53 -2.89
CA PRO A 361 18.65 -10.65 -2.61
C PRO A 361 17.87 -11.11 -3.85
N THR A 362 17.80 -12.43 -4.01
CA THR A 362 16.87 -13.09 -4.95
C THR A 362 15.45 -13.10 -4.35
N TYR A 363 14.48 -13.54 -5.14
CA TYR A 363 13.11 -13.72 -4.63
C TYR A 363 13.08 -14.74 -3.47
N GLU A 364 13.82 -15.82 -3.57
CA GLU A 364 13.95 -16.85 -2.55
C GLU A 364 14.59 -16.31 -1.28
N ASP A 365 15.60 -15.43 -1.41
CA ASP A 365 16.22 -14.74 -0.28
C ASP A 365 15.22 -13.82 0.44
N TYR A 366 14.36 -13.09 -0.28
CA TYR A 366 13.29 -12.31 0.37
C TYR A 366 12.28 -13.18 1.11
N VAL A 367 11.91 -14.35 0.55
CA VAL A 367 11.03 -15.33 1.23
C VAL A 367 11.67 -15.84 2.53
N GLN A 368 12.97 -16.12 2.50
CA GLN A 368 13.70 -16.61 3.69
C GLN A 368 13.90 -15.48 4.70
N THR A 369 14.27 -14.28 4.25
CA THR A 369 14.43 -13.08 5.10
C THR A 369 13.15 -12.76 5.85
N ASP A 370 12.00 -12.75 5.17
CA ASP A 370 10.69 -12.49 5.81
C ASP A 370 10.42 -13.50 6.95
N LYS A 371 10.66 -14.79 6.70
CA LYS A 371 10.48 -15.85 7.72
C LYS A 371 11.40 -15.66 8.92
N GLU A 372 12.69 -15.40 8.67
CA GLU A 372 13.70 -15.24 9.71
C GLU A 372 13.43 -13.99 10.55
N ALA A 373 13.18 -12.85 9.90
CA ALA A 373 12.88 -11.59 10.59
C ALA A 373 11.62 -11.71 11.47
N ARG A 374 10.56 -12.36 10.99
CA ARG A 374 9.36 -12.66 11.81
C ARG A 374 9.69 -13.51 13.02
N LYS A 375 10.52 -14.54 12.86
CA LYS A 375 10.93 -15.39 13.97
C LYS A 375 11.70 -14.59 15.03
N ILE A 376 12.68 -13.78 14.61
CA ILE A 376 13.48 -12.93 15.50
C ILE A 376 12.57 -11.93 16.24
N ALA A 377 11.66 -11.24 15.53
CA ALA A 377 10.73 -10.28 16.13
C ALA A 377 9.83 -10.96 17.19
N LEU A 378 9.31 -12.15 16.90
CA LEU A 378 8.50 -12.93 17.86
C LEU A 378 9.31 -13.37 19.09
N GLU A 379 10.59 -13.72 18.95
CA GLU A 379 11.48 -14.05 20.07
C GLU A 379 11.79 -12.82 20.94
N LEU A 380 11.93 -11.64 20.32
CA LEU A 380 12.17 -10.38 21.04
C LEU A 380 10.94 -9.91 21.83
N LEU A 381 9.73 -10.19 21.33
CA LEU A 381 8.47 -9.88 22.05
C LEU A 381 8.22 -10.75 23.28
N LYS A 382 8.86 -11.90 23.40
CA LYS A 382 8.72 -12.82 24.55
C LYS A 382 9.61 -12.43 25.73
N ARG A 383 10.53 -11.50 25.54
CA ARG A 383 11.50 -11.02 26.52
C ARG A 383 11.04 -9.73 27.18
#